data_b994377633f3393e5e0f05e793155deb
#
_entry.id   b994377633f3393e5e0f05e793155deb
#
_cell.length_a   1.000
_cell.length_b   1.000
_cell.length_c   1.000
_cell.angle_alpha   90.00
_cell.angle_beta   90.00
_cell.angle_gamma   90.00
#
_symmetry.space_group_name_H-M   'P 1'
#
loop_
_entity.id
_entity.type
_entity.pdbx_description
1 polymer ?
#
loop_
_entity_poly.entity_id
_entity_poly.type
_entity_poly.pdbx_seq_one_letter_code
_entity_poly.pdbx_strand_id
1 'polypeptide(L)'
;MSRDDALLAIDTFYNSDAFYDLLNRRVGFRTESNLPGCEAELQRYLDEEMVPYLTQMGFSCVIHKNPRADAGPILVAQRFEDDALPTVMTYGHGDVVAGYDEQWQDNMSPWEVTKSDDIWYGRGTADNKGQHTINFA
;
A
#
# COMPACT_ATOMS: atom_id res chain seq x y z
N MET A 1 17.65 12.24 13.60
CA MET A 1 16.29 12.81 13.49
C MET A 1 15.65 12.74 14.86
N SER A 2 15.15 13.84 15.40
CA SER A 2 14.42 13.86 16.66
C SER A 2 12.98 13.37 16.44
N ARG A 3 12.26 13.07 17.55
CA ARG A 3 10.82 12.72 17.46
C ARG A 3 10.01 13.87 16.85
N ASP A 4 10.34 15.10 17.19
CA ASP A 4 9.62 16.28 16.70
C ASP A 4 9.86 16.50 15.19
N ASP A 5 11.10 16.26 14.71
CA ASP A 5 11.39 16.29 13.27
C ASP A 5 10.58 15.23 12.50
N ALA A 6 10.44 14.03 13.08
CA ALA A 6 9.67 12.96 12.46
C ALA A 6 8.17 13.31 12.40
N LEU A 7 7.61 13.85 13.49
CA LEU A 7 6.22 14.28 13.51
C LEU A 7 5.94 15.41 12.49
N LEU A 8 6.84 16.37 12.38
CA LEU A 8 6.74 17.44 11.40
C LEU A 8 6.82 16.92 9.96
N ALA A 9 7.69 15.95 9.70
CA ALA A 9 7.82 15.33 8.39
C ALA A 9 6.53 14.59 7.98
N ILE A 10 5.96 13.82 8.90
CA ILE A 10 4.69 13.10 8.67
C ILE A 10 3.55 14.07 8.44
N ASP A 11 3.42 15.13 9.25
CA ASP A 11 2.39 16.14 9.10
C ASP A 11 2.52 16.87 7.76
N THR A 12 3.73 17.22 7.37
CA THR A 12 4.02 17.83 6.07
C THR A 12 3.65 16.91 4.92
N PHE A 13 4.02 15.63 4.98
CA PHE A 13 3.70 14.65 3.96
C PHE A 13 2.20 14.41 3.84
N TYR A 14 1.50 14.23 4.96
CA TYR A 14 0.05 14.00 4.98
C TYR A 14 -0.75 15.19 4.43
N ASN A 15 -0.34 16.40 4.77
CA ASN A 15 -1.03 17.62 4.32
C ASN A 15 -0.61 18.08 2.91
N SER A 16 0.33 17.38 2.27
CA SER A 16 0.70 17.59 0.87
C SER A 16 -0.08 16.67 -0.06
N ASP A 17 -0.07 16.98 -1.35
CA ASP A 17 -0.66 16.11 -2.37
C ASP A 17 0.08 14.76 -2.51
N ALA A 18 1.32 14.67 -1.98
CA ALA A 18 2.14 13.47 -2.10
C ALA A 18 1.50 12.23 -1.45
N PHE A 19 0.85 12.39 -0.28
CA PHE A 19 0.12 11.30 0.37
C PHE A 19 -1.08 10.85 -0.48
N TYR A 20 -1.84 11.82 -1.00
CA TYR A 20 -2.97 11.52 -1.89
C TYR A 20 -2.50 10.79 -3.15
N ASP A 21 -1.50 11.31 -3.84
CA ASP A 21 -0.98 10.74 -5.09
C ASP A 21 -0.47 9.32 -4.89
N LEU A 22 0.23 9.08 -3.76
CA LEU A 22 0.73 7.76 -3.40
C LEU A 22 -0.41 6.78 -3.14
N LEU A 23 -1.40 7.16 -2.35
CA LEU A 23 -2.56 6.32 -2.05
C LEU A 23 -3.40 6.07 -3.30
N ASN A 24 -3.65 7.10 -4.11
CA ASN A 24 -4.41 7.00 -5.34
C ASN A 24 -3.74 6.05 -6.34
N ARG A 25 -2.42 6.13 -6.51
CA ARG A 25 -1.65 5.20 -7.33
C ARG A 25 -1.79 3.76 -6.85
N ARG A 26 -1.73 3.52 -5.55
CA ARG A 26 -1.90 2.18 -4.94
C ARG A 26 -3.30 1.64 -5.12
N VAL A 27 -4.32 2.46 -4.93
CA VAL A 27 -5.73 2.10 -5.14
C VAL A 27 -5.98 1.72 -6.59
N GLY A 28 -5.32 2.36 -7.54
CA GLY A 28 -5.43 2.07 -8.98
C GLY A 28 -5.01 0.67 -9.41
N PHE A 29 -4.23 -0.06 -8.60
CA PHE A 29 -3.94 -1.48 -8.85
C PHE A 29 -5.15 -2.34 -8.45
N ARG A 30 -5.71 -3.07 -9.40
CA ARG A 30 -6.90 -3.93 -9.20
C ARG A 30 -6.52 -5.30 -8.62
N THR A 31 -6.02 -5.29 -7.41
CA THR A 31 -5.51 -6.48 -6.70
C THR A 31 -6.63 -7.30 -6.05
N GLU A 32 -7.66 -7.65 -6.82
CA GLU A 32 -8.88 -8.33 -6.36
C GLU A 32 -8.62 -9.82 -6.15
N SER A 33 -8.12 -10.21 -4.98
CA SER A 33 -7.60 -11.56 -4.70
C SER A 33 -8.64 -12.69 -4.78
N ASN A 34 -9.92 -12.37 -4.79
CA ASN A 34 -11.01 -13.33 -4.89
C ASN A 34 -11.53 -13.54 -6.32
N LEU A 35 -10.90 -12.91 -7.32
CA LEU A 35 -11.25 -13.11 -8.73
C LEU A 35 -10.26 -14.07 -9.42
N PRO A 36 -10.73 -14.95 -10.30
CA PRO A 36 -9.85 -15.79 -11.10
C PRO A 36 -8.90 -14.95 -11.97
N GLY A 37 -7.62 -15.33 -12.03
CA GLY A 37 -6.62 -14.64 -12.84
C GLY A 37 -6.05 -13.36 -12.24
N CYS A 38 -6.29 -13.13 -10.95
CA CYS A 38 -5.77 -11.96 -10.22
C CYS A 38 -4.25 -12.00 -9.97
N GLU A 39 -3.61 -13.15 -10.16
CA GLU A 39 -2.21 -13.37 -9.77
C GLU A 39 -1.26 -12.37 -10.46
N ALA A 40 -1.52 -12.04 -11.72
CA ALA A 40 -0.71 -11.08 -12.47
C ALA A 40 -0.78 -9.66 -11.87
N GLU A 41 -1.95 -9.21 -11.44
CA GLU A 41 -2.14 -7.91 -10.80
C GLU A 41 -1.55 -7.86 -9.39
N LEU A 42 -1.65 -8.95 -8.63
CA LEU A 42 -1.01 -9.07 -7.33
C LEU A 42 0.52 -8.99 -7.46
N GLN A 43 1.08 -9.70 -8.44
CA GLN A 43 2.52 -9.64 -8.73
C GLN A 43 2.93 -8.24 -9.20
N ARG A 44 2.17 -7.64 -10.13
CA ARG A 44 2.42 -6.31 -10.67
C ARG A 44 2.44 -5.23 -9.59
N TYR A 45 1.51 -5.32 -8.62
CA TYR A 45 1.50 -4.40 -7.47
C TYR A 45 2.79 -4.45 -6.66
N LEU A 46 3.34 -5.65 -6.44
CA LEU A 46 4.61 -5.78 -5.74
C LEU A 46 5.78 -5.28 -6.58
N ASP A 47 5.84 -5.66 -7.87
CA ASP A 47 6.96 -5.34 -8.75
C ASP A 47 7.03 -3.84 -9.11
N GLU A 48 5.89 -3.22 -9.41
CA GLU A 48 5.84 -1.86 -9.95
C GLU A 48 5.61 -0.79 -8.87
N GLU A 49 5.00 -1.14 -7.74
CA GLU A 49 4.70 -0.18 -6.68
C GLU A 49 5.51 -0.43 -5.41
N MET A 50 5.40 -1.63 -4.82
CA MET A 50 5.94 -1.84 -3.47
C MET A 50 7.46 -1.98 -3.44
N VAL A 51 8.04 -2.77 -4.32
CA VAL A 51 9.49 -2.97 -4.37
C VAL A 51 10.23 -1.66 -4.69
N PRO A 52 9.86 -0.89 -5.73
CA PRO A 52 10.52 0.38 -6.00
C PRO A 52 10.41 1.37 -4.84
N TYR A 53 9.22 1.49 -4.25
CA TYR A 53 8.98 2.41 -3.15
C TYR A 53 9.83 2.07 -1.92
N LEU A 54 9.82 0.81 -1.48
CA LEU A 54 10.59 0.36 -0.33
C LEU A 54 12.10 0.40 -0.59
N THR A 55 12.53 0.12 -1.82
CA THR A 55 13.95 0.23 -2.20
C THR A 55 14.44 1.68 -2.09
N GLN A 56 13.65 2.67 -2.48
CA GLN A 56 13.99 4.08 -2.30
C GLN A 56 14.13 4.46 -0.81
N MET A 57 13.42 3.77 0.07
CA MET A 57 13.54 3.94 1.52
C MET A 57 14.72 3.16 2.13
N GLY A 58 15.53 2.48 1.32
CA GLY A 58 16.71 1.73 1.75
C GLY A 58 16.41 0.31 2.20
N PHE A 59 15.23 -0.25 1.90
CA PHE A 59 14.93 -1.66 2.16
C PHE A 59 15.49 -2.55 1.07
N SER A 60 15.99 -3.71 1.45
CA SER A 60 16.20 -4.85 0.56
C SER A 60 14.91 -5.66 0.48
N CYS A 61 14.46 -5.93 -0.74
CA CYS A 61 13.16 -6.54 -1.02
C CYS A 61 13.32 -7.91 -1.69
N VAL A 62 12.57 -8.90 -1.22
CA VAL A 62 12.51 -10.24 -1.83
C VAL A 62 11.05 -10.66 -1.95
N ILE A 63 10.62 -11.00 -3.17
CA ILE A 63 9.29 -11.57 -3.39
C ILE A 63 9.39 -13.08 -3.35
N HIS A 64 8.60 -13.68 -2.47
CA HIS A 64 8.52 -15.12 -2.31
C HIS A 64 7.21 -15.66 -2.88
N LYS A 65 7.29 -16.81 -3.53
CA LYS A 65 6.09 -17.56 -3.88
C LYS A 65 5.41 -18.03 -2.59
N ASN A 66 4.08 -17.84 -2.53
CA ASN A 66 3.31 -18.35 -1.40
C ASN A 66 3.34 -19.89 -1.38
N PRO A 67 3.56 -20.51 -0.23
CA PRO A 67 3.47 -21.98 -0.10
C PRO A 67 2.06 -22.52 -0.39
N ARG A 68 1.03 -21.71 -0.20
CA ARG A 68 -0.33 -22.02 -0.65
C ARG A 68 -0.46 -21.67 -2.14
N ALA A 69 -0.89 -22.66 -2.93
CA ALA A 69 -1.01 -22.50 -4.39
C ALA A 69 -2.10 -21.51 -4.83
N ASP A 70 -3.07 -21.26 -3.95
CA ASP A 70 -4.25 -20.41 -4.17
C ASP A 70 -4.09 -18.99 -3.58
N ALA A 71 -2.89 -18.64 -3.11
CA ALA A 71 -2.65 -17.36 -2.47
C ALA A 71 -1.59 -16.54 -3.23
N GLY A 72 -1.73 -15.21 -3.17
CA GLY A 72 -0.83 -14.27 -3.81
C GLY A 72 0.60 -14.30 -3.25
N PRO A 73 1.57 -13.66 -3.95
CA PRO A 73 2.97 -13.61 -3.54
C PRO A 73 3.15 -12.87 -2.21
N ILE A 74 4.29 -13.13 -1.55
CA ILE A 74 4.67 -12.50 -0.29
C ILE A 74 5.91 -11.65 -0.51
N LEU A 75 5.84 -10.36 -0.24
CA LEU A 75 7.00 -9.47 -0.20
C LEU A 75 7.57 -9.44 1.22
N VAL A 76 8.85 -9.74 1.35
CA VAL A 76 9.63 -9.50 2.56
C VAL A 76 10.61 -8.38 2.28
N ALA A 77 10.50 -7.30 3.05
CA ALA A 77 11.39 -6.16 2.95
C ALA A 77 12.11 -5.94 4.29
N GLN A 78 13.41 -5.76 4.24
CA GLN A 78 14.25 -5.58 5.43
C GLN A 78 15.12 -4.34 5.28
N ARG A 79 15.18 -3.54 6.33
CA ARG A 79 16.11 -2.43 6.45
C ARG A 79 16.86 -2.61 7.76
N PHE A 80 18.15 -2.74 7.66
CA PHE A 80 19.05 -2.91 8.79
C PHE A 80 19.86 -1.62 8.98
N GLU A 81 19.89 -1.10 10.18
CA GLU A 81 20.62 0.15 10.52
C GLU A 81 21.74 -0.09 11.53
N ASP A 82 21.48 -0.78 12.62
CA ASP A 82 22.45 -1.00 13.70
C ASP A 82 22.04 -2.23 14.52
N ASP A 83 23.03 -3.06 14.91
CA ASP A 83 22.85 -4.24 15.75
C ASP A 83 22.30 -3.92 17.16
N ALA A 84 22.52 -2.69 17.64
CA ALA A 84 22.07 -2.26 18.95
C ALA A 84 20.61 -1.78 18.97
N LEU A 85 19.99 -1.61 17.78
CA LEU A 85 18.62 -1.15 17.69
C LEU A 85 17.63 -2.32 17.71
N PRO A 86 16.45 -2.14 18.31
CA PRO A 86 15.40 -3.14 18.26
C PRO A 86 14.87 -3.32 16.85
N THR A 87 14.56 -4.56 16.48
CA THR A 87 13.86 -4.85 15.22
C THR A 87 12.37 -4.65 15.39
N VAL A 88 11.77 -3.86 14.47
CA VAL A 88 10.33 -3.65 14.40
C VAL A 88 9.81 -4.39 13.16
N MET A 89 8.81 -5.22 13.34
CA MET A 89 8.11 -5.89 12.24
C MET A 89 6.74 -5.27 12.06
N THR A 90 6.41 -4.91 10.82
CA THR A 90 5.09 -4.45 10.42
C THR A 90 4.49 -5.43 9.41
N TYR A 91 3.19 -5.42 9.28
CA TYR A 91 2.45 -6.22 8.31
C TYR A 91 1.47 -5.33 7.54
N GLY A 92 1.30 -5.65 6.27
CA GLY A 92 0.26 -5.09 5.43
C GLY A 92 -0.05 -6.04 4.28
N HIS A 93 -1.25 -5.92 3.69
CA HIS A 93 -1.61 -6.66 2.50
C HIS A 93 -2.07 -5.72 1.38
N GLY A 94 -1.67 -6.03 0.17
CA GLY A 94 -1.99 -5.23 -1.01
C GLY A 94 -3.22 -5.73 -1.77
N ASP A 95 -3.70 -6.93 -1.45
CA ASP A 95 -4.91 -7.46 -2.05
C ASP A 95 -6.17 -6.81 -1.48
N VAL A 96 -7.21 -6.81 -2.29
CA VAL A 96 -8.53 -6.27 -1.94
C VAL A 96 -9.63 -7.23 -2.38
N VAL A 97 -10.80 -7.09 -1.77
CA VAL A 97 -12.02 -7.74 -2.27
C VAL A 97 -12.47 -7.09 -3.58
N ALA A 98 -13.40 -7.72 -4.30
CA ALA A 98 -13.93 -7.21 -5.56
C ALA A 98 -14.33 -5.73 -5.48
N GLY A 99 -14.05 -5.00 -6.55
CA GLY A 99 -14.33 -3.57 -6.65
C GLY A 99 -15.82 -3.26 -6.60
N TYR A 100 -16.65 -4.13 -7.23
CA TYR A 100 -18.09 -3.89 -7.41
C TYR A 100 -18.36 -2.54 -8.07
N ASP A 101 -17.69 -2.30 -9.22
CA ASP A 101 -17.65 -1.02 -9.94
C ASP A 101 -19.04 -0.39 -10.13
N GLU A 102 -20.06 -1.21 -10.38
CA GLU A 102 -21.43 -0.75 -10.64
C GLU A 102 -22.23 -0.36 -9.36
N GLN A 103 -21.66 -0.59 -8.17
CA GLN A 103 -22.32 -0.30 -6.89
C GLN A 103 -21.84 1.01 -6.25
N TRP A 104 -20.87 1.67 -6.87
CA TRP A 104 -20.36 2.95 -6.41
C TRP A 104 -21.33 4.08 -6.81
N GLN A 105 -21.32 5.15 -6.02
CA GLN A 105 -22.13 6.33 -6.33
C GLN A 105 -21.65 6.99 -7.64
N ASP A 106 -22.53 7.74 -8.27
CA ASP A 106 -22.20 8.53 -9.47
C ASP A 106 -20.95 9.38 -9.23
N ASN A 107 -20.03 9.35 -10.19
CA ASN A 107 -18.72 10.02 -10.16
C ASN A 107 -17.69 9.46 -9.16
N MET A 108 -17.93 8.28 -8.57
CA MET A 108 -16.94 7.56 -7.77
C MET A 108 -16.51 6.28 -8.47
N SER A 109 -15.26 5.91 -8.26
CA SER A 109 -14.69 4.65 -8.75
C SER A 109 -14.03 3.89 -7.60
N PRO A 110 -14.09 2.55 -7.56
CA PRO A 110 -13.30 1.79 -6.61
C PRO A 110 -11.79 1.97 -6.80
N TRP A 111 -11.36 2.36 -8.01
CA TRP A 111 -9.95 2.36 -8.44
C TRP A 111 -9.33 3.76 -8.48
N GLU A 112 -10.02 4.73 -7.97
CA GLU A 112 -9.56 6.12 -7.85
C GLU A 112 -9.99 6.69 -6.49
N VAL A 113 -9.09 7.37 -5.82
CA VAL A 113 -9.41 7.98 -4.52
C VAL A 113 -10.24 9.24 -4.74
N THR A 114 -11.48 9.22 -4.29
CA THR A 114 -12.36 10.40 -4.26
C THR A 114 -12.37 10.97 -2.85
N LYS A 115 -12.06 12.26 -2.72
CA LYS A 115 -12.19 13.02 -1.46
C LYS A 115 -13.55 13.67 -1.40
N SER A 116 -14.28 13.45 -0.30
CA SER A 116 -15.51 14.17 0.02
C SER A 116 -15.47 14.56 1.48
N ASP A 117 -15.38 15.84 1.74
CA ASP A 117 -15.11 16.40 3.07
C ASP A 117 -13.85 15.76 3.69
N ASP A 118 -13.94 15.23 4.91
CA ASP A 118 -12.84 14.57 5.62
C ASP A 118 -12.76 13.07 5.33
N ILE A 119 -13.54 12.55 4.37
CA ILE A 119 -13.58 11.12 4.05
C ILE A 119 -13.01 10.86 2.66
N TRP A 120 -12.20 9.81 2.55
CA TRP A 120 -11.60 9.37 1.30
C TRP A 120 -12.16 8.01 0.90
N TYR A 121 -12.72 7.94 -0.30
CA TYR A 121 -13.38 6.77 -0.85
C TYR A 121 -12.50 6.12 -1.91
N GLY A 122 -12.43 4.79 -1.92
CA GLY A 122 -11.70 3.97 -2.88
C GLY A 122 -11.52 2.56 -2.36
N ARG A 123 -11.36 1.57 -3.23
CA ARG A 123 -11.16 0.18 -2.81
C ARG A 123 -9.77 0.01 -2.21
N GLY A 124 -9.71 -0.33 -0.92
CA GLY A 124 -8.45 -0.49 -0.19
C GLY A 124 -7.97 0.78 0.52
N THR A 125 -8.67 1.91 0.45
CA THR A 125 -8.31 3.12 1.22
C THR A 125 -8.29 2.89 2.72
N ALA A 126 -9.12 2.00 3.24
CA ALA A 126 -9.11 1.58 4.63
C ALA A 126 -8.43 0.22 4.82
N ASP A 127 -8.71 -0.77 3.97
CA ASP A 127 -8.28 -2.15 4.12
C ASP A 127 -7.64 -2.67 2.82
N ASN A 128 -6.32 -2.72 2.69
CA ASN A 128 -5.30 -2.34 3.67
C ASN A 128 -4.28 -1.34 3.07
N LYS A 129 -4.47 -0.90 1.79
CA LYS A 129 -3.52 -0.01 1.08
C LYS A 129 -3.32 1.32 1.77
N GLY A 130 -4.39 1.89 2.37
CA GLY A 130 -4.27 3.12 3.16
C GLY A 130 -3.44 2.90 4.42
N GLN A 131 -3.69 1.82 5.17
CA GLN A 131 -2.95 1.53 6.40
C GLN A 131 -1.45 1.37 6.14
N HIS A 132 -1.06 0.56 5.15
CA HIS A 132 0.37 0.42 4.88
C HIS A 132 0.98 1.66 4.22
N THR A 133 0.20 2.50 3.53
CA THR A 133 0.68 3.81 3.08
C THR A 133 1.03 4.71 4.25
N ILE A 134 0.19 4.74 5.29
CA ILE A 134 0.45 5.48 6.53
C ILE A 134 1.69 4.91 7.25
N ASN A 135 1.83 3.59 7.30
CA ASN A 135 2.97 2.96 7.99
C ASN A 135 4.33 3.23 7.34
N PHE A 136 4.33 3.64 6.07
CA PHE A 136 5.54 3.98 5.31
C PHE A 136 5.75 5.49 5.11
N ALA A 137 4.93 6.32 5.74
CA ALA A 137 5.00 7.78 5.65
C ALA A 137 6.17 8.38 6.48
#